data_cf10a215b04bd4bb599d80044e2ba753
#
_entry.id   cf10a215b04bd4bb599d80044e2ba753
#
_cell.length_a   1.000
_cell.length_b   1.000
_cell.length_c   1.000
_cell.angle_alpha   90.00
_cell.angle_beta   90.00
_cell.angle_gamma   90.00
#
_symmetry.space_group_name_H-M   'P 1'
#
loop_
_entity.id
_entity.type
_entity.pdbx_description
1 polymer ?
#
loop_
_entity_poly.entity_id
_entity_poly.type
_entity_poly.pdbx_seq_one_letter_code
_entity_poly.pdbx_strand_id
1 'polypeptide(L)'
;QGGEEHELYFENFPHTALVKTYNTNSQVPDSAGTMTAMVSGLKTDIGVFGYDEDTNRGDCDTLEGNGVTTYLEMAEVAGMSTGIVSTARLTHATPGALYAKTPDRNYEDTSDIRDGTSCFGKIEDIASQLISLEDNIEARFDGVNVDGFEVAMGGGRRHFIPKDVAFNVEKPVESGAEGDRTDGRNLPEEWMAKYSDMNVAYVTDKAGLDAIETEATDKLLGLFNESHMQYEADRGNDIAGEPSIAEMTKTAIDVLDNNPNGFFLMVESGRIDHAHHAGNYSGALTDTVALATAVKAAYEATDPNETLILVTADHGHVNTMGGYVTRGNPILGKAVYSAGGGAQPASDGLPFTTVNYNNGRGFCDLGTETNSDAGYSDTNCPIAAGARVDLTNVNTTTAGYHQ
;
A
#
# COMPACT_ATOMS: atom_id res chain seq x y z
N GLN A 1 -15.45 -4.19 19.80
CA GLN A 1 -15.40 -5.51 19.14
C GLN A 1 -15.49 -6.59 20.20
N GLY A 2 -15.90 -7.83 19.83
CA GLY A 2 -16.26 -8.89 20.76
C GLY A 2 -15.13 -9.66 21.44
N GLY A 3 -13.88 -9.14 21.43
CA GLY A 3 -12.71 -9.87 21.94
C GLY A 3 -12.45 -11.15 21.15
N GLU A 4 -12.16 -12.26 21.84
CA GLU A 4 -11.87 -13.56 21.22
C GLU A 4 -13.05 -14.19 20.47
N GLU A 5 -14.26 -13.63 20.61
CA GLU A 5 -15.45 -14.04 19.87
C GLU A 5 -15.66 -13.24 18.57
N HIS A 6 -14.82 -12.24 18.31
CA HIS A 6 -14.91 -11.43 17.10
C HIS A 6 -14.14 -12.09 15.96
N GLU A 7 -14.76 -12.12 14.78
CA GLU A 7 -14.16 -12.61 13.56
C GLU A 7 -14.14 -11.50 12.52
N LEU A 8 -13.03 -11.35 11.79
CA LEU A 8 -12.96 -10.50 10.62
C LEU A 8 -13.72 -11.17 9.47
N TYR A 9 -14.28 -10.37 8.56
CA TYR A 9 -15.16 -10.90 7.53
C TYR A 9 -14.50 -12.03 6.71
N PHE A 10 -13.26 -11.87 6.32
CA PHE A 10 -12.52 -12.83 5.50
C PHE A 10 -12.08 -14.10 6.27
N GLU A 11 -12.14 -14.12 7.60
CA GLU A 11 -11.86 -15.33 8.40
C GLU A 11 -12.92 -16.42 8.20
N ASN A 12 -14.08 -16.03 7.66
CA ASN A 12 -15.17 -16.94 7.30
C ASN A 12 -15.07 -17.49 5.87
N PHE A 13 -14.03 -17.19 5.13
CA PHE A 13 -13.85 -17.70 3.77
C PHE A 13 -13.60 -19.21 3.79
N PRO A 14 -14.20 -19.98 2.81
CA PRO A 14 -14.22 -21.44 2.89
C PRO A 14 -12.88 -22.10 2.60
N HIS A 15 -11.92 -21.40 2.05
CA HIS A 15 -10.63 -21.93 1.62
C HIS A 15 -9.47 -21.16 2.24
N THR A 16 -8.44 -21.90 2.69
CA THR A 16 -7.22 -21.34 3.27
C THR A 16 -6.01 -22.03 2.69
N ALA A 17 -4.95 -21.28 2.46
CA ALA A 17 -3.65 -21.78 2.00
C ALA A 17 -2.49 -21.11 2.76
N LEU A 18 -1.32 -21.74 2.72
CA LEU A 18 -0.08 -21.17 3.25
C LEU A 18 0.83 -20.77 2.10
N VAL A 19 1.47 -19.62 2.22
CA VAL A 19 2.36 -19.03 1.20
C VAL A 19 3.74 -18.80 1.80
N LYS A 20 4.79 -19.02 0.99
CA LYS A 20 6.18 -18.68 1.32
C LYS A 20 6.50 -17.31 0.71
N THR A 21 6.85 -16.35 1.54
CA THR A 21 6.94 -14.93 1.16
C THR A 21 8.36 -14.43 0.88
N TYR A 22 9.42 -15.26 0.99
CA TYR A 22 10.81 -14.86 0.78
C TYR A 22 11.06 -14.31 -0.66
N ASN A 23 11.98 -13.35 -0.79
CA ASN A 23 12.55 -12.95 -2.07
C ASN A 23 13.75 -13.85 -2.43
N THR A 24 14.14 -13.89 -3.71
CA THR A 24 15.21 -14.82 -4.16
C THR A 24 16.53 -14.61 -3.43
N ASN A 25 16.88 -13.37 -3.13
CA ASN A 25 18.11 -12.99 -2.41
C ASN A 25 17.89 -12.63 -0.93
N SER A 26 16.66 -12.73 -0.38
CA SER A 26 16.39 -12.35 1.02
C SER A 26 15.31 -13.21 1.67
N GLN A 27 15.60 -13.71 2.90
CA GLN A 27 14.63 -14.44 3.72
C GLN A 27 13.52 -13.52 4.26
N VAL A 28 13.89 -12.28 4.63
CA VAL A 28 12.93 -11.23 4.98
C VAL A 28 12.66 -10.46 3.70
N PRO A 29 11.47 -10.57 3.16
CA PRO A 29 11.13 -9.98 1.87
C PRO A 29 10.81 -8.50 1.97
N ASP A 30 10.62 -7.88 0.80
CA ASP A 30 9.94 -6.60 0.65
C ASP A 30 8.76 -6.73 -0.34
N SER A 31 7.87 -5.75 -0.33
CA SER A 31 6.66 -5.76 -1.16
C SER A 31 6.94 -5.74 -2.67
N ALA A 32 8.10 -5.27 -3.11
CA ALA A 32 8.46 -5.28 -4.52
C ALA A 32 8.56 -6.72 -5.05
N GLY A 33 9.38 -7.54 -4.40
CA GLY A 33 9.54 -8.94 -4.81
C GLY A 33 8.35 -9.81 -4.49
N THR A 34 7.66 -9.59 -3.36
CA THR A 34 6.48 -10.39 -3.00
C THR A 34 5.31 -10.11 -3.92
N MET A 35 5.04 -8.84 -4.25
CA MET A 35 3.96 -8.52 -5.18
C MET A 35 4.27 -8.97 -6.60
N THR A 36 5.52 -8.85 -7.05
CA THR A 36 5.93 -9.45 -8.33
C THR A 36 5.58 -10.94 -8.37
N ALA A 37 5.88 -11.68 -7.29
CA ALA A 37 5.55 -13.11 -7.22
C ALA A 37 4.04 -13.37 -7.20
N MET A 38 3.25 -12.53 -6.54
CA MET A 38 1.79 -12.67 -6.47
C MET A 38 1.13 -12.47 -7.84
N VAL A 39 1.60 -11.50 -8.63
CA VAL A 39 0.95 -11.12 -9.89
C VAL A 39 1.56 -11.75 -11.13
N SER A 40 2.75 -12.37 -11.03
CA SER A 40 3.42 -13.03 -12.16
C SER A 40 3.66 -14.52 -11.95
N GLY A 41 3.62 -15.00 -10.70
CA GLY A 41 4.02 -16.35 -10.33
C GLY A 41 5.55 -16.55 -10.24
N LEU A 42 6.35 -15.51 -10.46
CA LEU A 42 7.82 -15.56 -10.47
C LEU A 42 8.38 -14.72 -9.30
N LYS A 43 9.32 -15.29 -8.54
CA LYS A 43 10.03 -14.56 -7.50
C LYS A 43 11.16 -13.74 -8.09
N THR A 44 11.47 -12.62 -7.41
CA THR A 44 12.56 -11.72 -7.77
C THR A 44 13.34 -11.26 -6.55
N ASP A 45 14.37 -10.46 -6.77
CA ASP A 45 15.22 -9.88 -5.76
C ASP A 45 14.52 -8.74 -4.98
N ILE A 46 15.01 -8.47 -3.76
CA ILE A 46 14.50 -7.38 -2.92
C ILE A 46 14.61 -6.04 -3.65
N GLY A 47 13.53 -5.27 -3.64
CA GLY A 47 13.48 -3.94 -4.23
C GLY A 47 13.29 -3.89 -5.75
N VAL A 48 13.20 -5.05 -6.42
CA VAL A 48 12.94 -5.18 -7.86
C VAL A 48 11.49 -5.58 -8.08
N PHE A 49 10.81 -5.00 -9.07
CA PHE A 49 9.52 -5.53 -9.50
C PHE A 49 9.30 -5.47 -11.01
N GLY A 50 8.45 -6.39 -11.49
CA GLY A 50 8.16 -6.54 -12.92
C GLY A 50 9.29 -7.20 -13.72
N TYR A 51 10.35 -7.66 -13.05
CA TYR A 51 11.47 -8.44 -13.59
C TYR A 51 11.70 -9.69 -12.76
N ASP A 52 12.40 -10.66 -13.32
CA ASP A 52 12.79 -11.90 -12.63
C ASP A 52 14.09 -11.74 -11.80
N GLU A 53 14.57 -12.87 -11.23
CA GLU A 53 15.72 -12.93 -10.33
C GLU A 53 17.09 -12.64 -10.99
N ASP A 54 17.16 -12.61 -12.32
CA ASP A 54 18.40 -12.30 -13.06
C ASP A 54 18.61 -10.77 -13.18
N THR A 55 17.67 -9.96 -12.69
CA THR A 55 17.77 -8.50 -12.66
C THR A 55 18.41 -7.99 -11.36
N ASN A 56 19.52 -7.27 -11.47
CA ASN A 56 20.17 -6.64 -10.34
C ASN A 56 19.47 -5.32 -9.95
N ARG A 57 19.24 -5.13 -8.65
CA ARG A 57 18.61 -3.90 -8.15
C ARG A 57 19.40 -2.65 -8.55
N GLY A 58 18.69 -1.68 -9.16
CA GLY A 58 19.25 -0.39 -9.60
C GLY A 58 20.14 -0.46 -10.83
N ASP A 59 20.22 -1.60 -11.53
CA ASP A 59 21.07 -1.80 -12.69
C ASP A 59 20.27 -2.09 -13.97
N CYS A 60 20.06 -1.07 -14.79
CA CYS A 60 19.33 -1.18 -16.05
C CYS A 60 20.09 -1.91 -17.18
N ASP A 61 21.34 -2.27 -16.99
CA ASP A 61 22.08 -3.07 -17.96
C ASP A 61 21.72 -4.57 -17.85
N THR A 62 20.93 -4.95 -16.82
CA THR A 62 20.46 -6.33 -16.57
C THR A 62 19.00 -6.56 -16.93
N LEU A 63 18.31 -5.62 -17.57
CA LEU A 63 16.86 -5.69 -17.80
C LEU A 63 16.45 -6.51 -19.03
N GLU A 64 17.33 -6.60 -20.03
CA GLU A 64 16.99 -7.19 -21.32
C GLU A 64 16.63 -8.68 -21.17
N GLY A 65 15.40 -9.03 -21.58
CA GLY A 65 14.91 -10.40 -21.53
C GLY A 65 14.29 -10.84 -20.19
N ASN A 66 14.45 -10.05 -19.11
CA ASN A 66 14.08 -10.44 -17.75
C ASN A 66 12.71 -9.87 -17.30
N GLY A 67 12.00 -9.14 -18.18
CA GLY A 67 10.67 -8.60 -17.87
C GLY A 67 9.60 -9.68 -17.75
N VAL A 68 8.87 -9.71 -16.62
CA VAL A 68 7.78 -10.67 -16.38
C VAL A 68 6.43 -10.10 -16.75
N THR A 69 5.47 -10.97 -17.09
CA THR A 69 4.09 -10.58 -17.39
C THR A 69 3.26 -10.64 -16.12
N THR A 70 2.51 -9.60 -15.83
CA THR A 70 1.61 -9.55 -14.68
C THR A 70 0.21 -10.03 -15.03
N TYR A 71 -0.56 -10.40 -14.01
CA TYR A 71 -1.95 -10.78 -14.18
C TYR A 71 -2.80 -9.61 -14.68
N LEU A 72 -2.47 -8.37 -14.28
CA LEU A 72 -3.12 -7.16 -14.80
C LEU A 72 -2.92 -7.03 -16.32
N GLU A 73 -1.65 -7.16 -16.80
CA GLU A 73 -1.37 -7.13 -18.24
C GLU A 73 -2.13 -8.24 -19.02
N MET A 74 -2.26 -9.43 -18.43
CA MET A 74 -3.04 -10.51 -19.04
C MET A 74 -4.53 -10.20 -19.07
N ALA A 75 -5.08 -9.54 -18.06
CA ALA A 75 -6.47 -9.11 -18.00
C ALA A 75 -6.77 -8.06 -19.09
N GLU A 76 -5.90 -7.07 -19.26
CA GLU A 76 -5.95 -6.09 -20.36
C GLU A 76 -5.99 -6.77 -21.73
N VAL A 77 -5.06 -7.68 -21.98
CA VAL A 77 -4.99 -8.44 -23.25
C VAL A 77 -6.25 -9.30 -23.46
N ALA A 78 -6.88 -9.75 -22.40
CA ALA A 78 -8.15 -10.49 -22.46
C ALA A 78 -9.37 -9.57 -22.66
N GLY A 79 -9.20 -8.25 -22.65
CA GLY A 79 -10.28 -7.26 -22.79
C GLY A 79 -11.16 -7.15 -21.53
N MET A 80 -10.63 -7.50 -20.37
CA MET A 80 -11.26 -7.25 -19.07
C MET A 80 -10.93 -5.83 -18.62
N SER A 81 -11.80 -5.22 -17.83
CA SER A 81 -11.45 -3.99 -17.12
C SER A 81 -10.43 -4.25 -16.02
N THR A 82 -9.53 -3.29 -15.77
CA THR A 82 -8.51 -3.42 -14.73
C THR A 82 -8.55 -2.27 -13.73
N GLY A 83 -8.30 -2.60 -12.45
CA GLY A 83 -8.34 -1.63 -11.38
C GLY A 83 -7.28 -1.85 -10.31
N ILE A 84 -6.84 -0.73 -9.73
CA ILE A 84 -5.86 -0.67 -8.64
C ILE A 84 -6.40 0.28 -7.57
N VAL A 85 -6.51 -0.20 -6.34
CA VAL A 85 -6.89 0.60 -5.17
C VAL A 85 -5.86 0.37 -4.07
N SER A 86 -5.34 1.44 -3.48
CA SER A 86 -4.42 1.34 -2.34
C SER A 86 -4.58 2.51 -1.37
N THR A 87 -4.35 2.28 -0.08
CA THR A 87 -4.15 3.37 0.88
C THR A 87 -2.69 3.85 0.92
N ALA A 88 -1.78 3.18 0.21
CA ALA A 88 -0.43 3.68 -0.06
C ALA A 88 -0.39 4.62 -1.28
N ARG A 89 0.81 5.11 -1.62
CA ARG A 89 1.05 5.76 -2.92
C ARG A 89 0.81 4.76 -4.05
N LEU A 90 0.16 5.16 -5.13
CA LEU A 90 -0.01 4.29 -6.31
C LEU A 90 1.33 3.87 -6.94
N THR A 91 2.39 4.65 -6.72
CA THR A 91 3.76 4.37 -7.15
C THR A 91 4.54 3.49 -6.17
N HIS A 92 4.00 3.20 -4.97
CA HIS A 92 4.62 2.30 -4.00
C HIS A 92 4.71 0.87 -4.57
N ALA A 93 5.57 0.05 -3.98
CA ALA A 93 5.96 -1.24 -4.54
C ALA A 93 4.80 -2.18 -4.83
N THR A 94 3.81 -2.29 -3.94
CA THR A 94 2.68 -3.21 -4.11
C THR A 94 1.78 -2.82 -5.29
N PRO A 95 1.22 -1.61 -5.37
CA PRO A 95 0.45 -1.23 -6.55
C PRO A 95 1.33 -1.08 -7.81
N GLY A 96 2.55 -0.56 -7.66
CA GLY A 96 3.48 -0.37 -8.78
C GLY A 96 3.83 -1.66 -9.51
N ALA A 97 4.02 -2.77 -8.79
CA ALA A 97 4.37 -4.06 -9.38
C ALA A 97 3.28 -4.67 -10.28
N LEU A 98 2.05 -4.15 -10.25
CA LEU A 98 0.99 -4.58 -11.16
C LEU A 98 1.21 -4.10 -12.60
N TYR A 99 1.63 -2.85 -12.75
CA TYR A 99 1.62 -2.14 -14.02
C TYR A 99 3.01 -1.70 -14.49
N ALA A 100 3.96 -1.51 -13.57
CA ALA A 100 5.28 -1.00 -13.90
C ALA A 100 6.37 -2.08 -13.79
N LYS A 101 7.48 -1.81 -14.46
CA LYS A 101 8.69 -2.63 -14.44
C LYS A 101 9.88 -1.74 -14.12
N THR A 102 10.51 -1.99 -12.98
CA THR A 102 11.64 -1.20 -12.52
C THR A 102 12.67 -2.05 -11.77
N PRO A 103 13.98 -1.81 -11.98
CA PRO A 103 15.00 -2.48 -11.19
C PRO A 103 15.14 -1.89 -9.78
N ASP A 104 14.49 -0.77 -9.47
CA ASP A 104 14.44 -0.23 -8.11
C ASP A 104 13.07 0.39 -7.80
N ARG A 105 12.41 -0.12 -6.76
CA ARG A 105 11.12 0.35 -6.25
C ARG A 105 11.08 1.83 -5.88
N ASN A 106 12.24 2.45 -5.70
CA ASN A 106 12.36 3.86 -5.35
C ASN A 106 12.34 4.80 -6.58
N TYR A 107 12.23 4.30 -7.80
CA TYR A 107 12.16 5.13 -9.00
C TYR A 107 10.71 5.58 -9.26
N GLU A 108 10.10 6.23 -8.24
CA GLU A 108 8.69 6.61 -8.27
C GLU A 108 8.39 7.74 -9.25
N ASP A 109 9.33 8.70 -9.41
CA ASP A 109 9.26 9.78 -10.42
C ASP A 109 10.65 10.13 -10.98
N THR A 110 10.70 11.12 -11.85
CA THR A 110 11.93 11.55 -12.53
C THR A 110 13.02 12.11 -11.60
N SER A 111 12.66 12.57 -10.40
CA SER A 111 13.65 13.07 -9.43
C SER A 111 14.47 11.94 -8.78
N ASP A 112 13.96 10.71 -8.82
CA ASP A 112 14.59 9.55 -8.21
C ASP A 112 15.61 8.88 -9.13
N ILE A 113 15.45 9.01 -10.45
CA ILE A 113 16.37 8.42 -11.44
C ILE A 113 17.51 9.39 -11.72
N ARG A 114 18.57 9.27 -10.93
CA ARG A 114 19.68 10.24 -10.94
C ARG A 114 20.55 10.13 -12.18
N ASP A 115 21.02 11.30 -12.65
CA ASP A 115 22.07 11.36 -13.68
C ASP A 115 23.34 10.59 -13.27
N GLY A 116 23.93 9.88 -14.22
CA GLY A 116 25.11 9.05 -14.00
C GLY A 116 24.84 7.64 -13.49
N THR A 117 23.59 7.24 -13.24
CA THR A 117 23.19 5.84 -13.01
C THR A 117 23.00 5.10 -14.33
N SER A 118 23.07 3.75 -14.30
CA SER A 118 22.81 2.92 -15.50
C SER A 118 21.39 3.08 -16.04
N CYS A 119 20.44 3.58 -15.22
CA CYS A 119 19.03 3.72 -15.55
C CYS A 119 18.63 5.08 -16.11
N PHE A 120 19.47 6.11 -15.95
CA PHE A 120 19.13 7.46 -16.41
C PHE A 120 18.86 7.51 -17.92
N GLY A 121 17.66 7.94 -18.29
CA GLY A 121 17.20 8.03 -19.68
C GLY A 121 16.96 6.70 -20.40
N LYS A 122 16.98 5.56 -19.67
CA LYS A 122 16.72 4.23 -20.25
C LYS A 122 15.36 3.64 -19.88
N ILE A 123 14.78 4.08 -18.77
CA ILE A 123 13.48 3.61 -18.30
C ILE A 123 12.58 4.80 -17.97
N GLU A 124 11.28 4.57 -18.02
CA GLU A 124 10.31 5.47 -17.41
C GLU A 124 10.25 5.25 -15.91
N ASP A 125 9.97 6.31 -15.15
CA ASP A 125 9.63 6.22 -13.75
C ASP A 125 8.27 5.51 -13.54
N ILE A 126 8.03 5.05 -12.32
CA ILE A 126 6.82 4.25 -11.98
C ILE A 126 5.55 5.04 -12.28
N ALA A 127 5.46 6.33 -11.92
CA ALA A 127 4.27 7.15 -12.18
C ALA A 127 4.00 7.31 -13.69
N SER A 128 5.05 7.53 -14.50
CA SER A 128 4.93 7.60 -15.95
C SER A 128 4.41 6.28 -16.54
N GLN A 129 4.89 5.14 -16.05
CA GLN A 129 4.46 3.83 -16.54
C GLN A 129 2.98 3.54 -16.27
N LEU A 130 2.35 4.13 -15.24
CA LEU A 130 0.91 4.02 -15.05
C LEU A 130 0.14 4.67 -16.21
N ILE A 131 0.56 5.87 -16.61
CA ILE A 131 -0.08 6.62 -17.70
C ILE A 131 0.22 6.02 -19.08
N SER A 132 1.38 5.38 -19.22
CA SER A 132 1.83 4.71 -20.44
C SER A 132 1.48 3.22 -20.48
N LEU A 133 0.63 2.71 -19.58
CA LEU A 133 0.35 1.27 -19.44
C LEU A 133 -0.07 0.61 -20.74
N GLU A 134 -1.02 1.21 -21.45
CA GLU A 134 -1.50 0.78 -22.77
C GLU A 134 -0.33 0.63 -23.74
N ASP A 135 0.44 1.71 -23.94
CA ASP A 135 1.58 1.74 -24.86
C ASP A 135 2.64 0.68 -24.49
N ASN A 136 2.88 0.47 -23.20
CA ASN A 136 3.85 -0.51 -22.68
C ASN A 136 3.38 -1.96 -22.90
N ILE A 137 2.10 -2.24 -22.78
CA ILE A 137 1.53 -3.57 -23.07
C ILE A 137 1.59 -3.84 -24.57
N GLU A 138 1.16 -2.90 -25.40
CA GLU A 138 1.16 -3.05 -26.85
C GLU A 138 2.57 -3.22 -27.44
N ALA A 139 3.56 -2.52 -26.85
CA ALA A 139 4.97 -2.69 -27.25
C ALA A 139 5.54 -4.07 -26.91
N ARG A 140 4.96 -4.78 -25.93
CA ARG A 140 5.42 -6.11 -25.49
C ARG A 140 4.69 -7.25 -26.17
N PHE A 141 3.47 -7.05 -26.62
CA PHE A 141 2.62 -8.09 -27.19
C PHE A 141 2.17 -7.73 -28.61
N ASP A 142 2.79 -8.36 -29.60
CA ASP A 142 2.49 -8.08 -31.02
C ASP A 142 1.00 -8.27 -31.34
N GLY A 143 0.39 -7.23 -31.90
CA GLY A 143 -0.96 -7.26 -32.46
C GLY A 143 -2.08 -7.22 -31.41
N VAL A 144 -1.79 -6.91 -30.15
CA VAL A 144 -2.81 -6.58 -29.17
C VAL A 144 -3.16 -5.10 -29.25
N ASN A 145 -4.39 -4.78 -28.86
CA ASN A 145 -4.86 -3.41 -28.66
C ASN A 145 -5.60 -3.41 -27.32
N VAL A 146 -5.07 -2.67 -26.37
CA VAL A 146 -5.62 -2.50 -25.03
C VAL A 146 -5.98 -1.06 -24.81
N ASP A 147 -6.73 -0.76 -23.76
CA ASP A 147 -7.17 0.61 -23.48
C ASP A 147 -6.62 1.16 -22.14
N GLY A 148 -5.77 0.37 -21.48
CA GLY A 148 -5.16 0.72 -20.19
C GLY A 148 -6.17 0.69 -19.03
N PHE A 149 -5.72 0.96 -17.82
CA PHE A 149 -6.55 0.81 -16.61
C PHE A 149 -7.83 1.67 -16.66
N GLU A 150 -8.93 1.12 -16.10
CA GLU A 150 -10.17 1.86 -15.87
C GLU A 150 -10.16 2.58 -14.53
N VAL A 151 -9.58 1.97 -13.49
CA VAL A 151 -9.58 2.57 -12.17
C VAL A 151 -8.19 2.52 -11.53
N ALA A 152 -7.67 3.67 -11.11
CA ALA A 152 -6.51 3.72 -10.23
C ALA A 152 -6.77 4.74 -9.11
N MET A 153 -6.82 4.28 -7.85
CA MET A 153 -7.12 5.13 -6.70
C MET A 153 -6.15 4.88 -5.55
N GLY A 154 -5.58 5.96 -5.00
CA GLY A 154 -4.68 5.88 -3.86
C GLY A 154 -4.06 7.23 -3.49
N GLY A 155 -2.91 7.18 -2.80
CA GLY A 155 -2.08 8.34 -2.55
C GLY A 155 -1.00 8.54 -3.61
N GLY A 156 -0.03 9.43 -3.34
CA GLY A 156 1.18 9.60 -4.15
C GLY A 156 1.12 10.70 -5.20
N ARG A 157 0.17 11.64 -5.08
CA ARG A 157 -0.03 12.74 -6.03
C ARG A 157 1.27 13.48 -6.37
N ARG A 158 2.21 13.60 -5.42
CA ARG A 158 3.50 14.27 -5.62
C ARG A 158 4.33 13.69 -6.76
N HIS A 159 4.23 12.39 -7.03
CA HIS A 159 4.98 11.73 -8.10
C HIS A 159 4.36 11.93 -9.50
N PHE A 160 3.12 12.44 -9.55
CA PHE A 160 2.37 12.64 -10.78
C PHE A 160 2.35 14.11 -11.25
N ILE A 161 2.67 15.06 -10.38
CA ILE A 161 2.58 16.49 -10.68
C ILE A 161 3.95 17.18 -10.64
N PRO A 162 4.12 18.31 -11.41
CA PRO A 162 5.38 19.04 -11.45
C PRO A 162 5.81 19.60 -10.09
N LYS A 163 7.11 19.72 -9.88
CA LYS A 163 7.69 20.43 -8.74
C LYS A 163 7.51 21.95 -8.86
N ASP A 164 6.28 22.39 -8.89
CA ASP A 164 5.86 23.78 -9.00
C ASP A 164 4.64 24.03 -8.10
N VAL A 165 4.69 25.09 -7.31
CA VAL A 165 3.59 25.48 -6.38
C VAL A 165 2.27 25.81 -7.08
N ALA A 166 2.30 26.04 -8.39
CA ALA A 166 1.08 26.27 -9.18
C ALA A 166 0.20 25.02 -9.29
N PHE A 167 0.75 23.84 -9.02
CA PHE A 167 0.05 22.55 -9.07
C PHE A 167 -0.30 22.00 -7.70
N ASN A 168 -0.05 22.77 -6.61
CA ASN A 168 -0.44 22.35 -5.28
C ASN A 168 -1.96 22.18 -5.18
N VAL A 169 -2.40 21.08 -4.55
CA VAL A 169 -3.83 20.79 -4.28
C VAL A 169 -4.14 21.05 -2.81
N GLU A 170 -3.35 20.51 -1.89
CA GLU A 170 -3.58 20.63 -0.45
C GLU A 170 -2.49 21.43 0.25
N LYS A 171 -1.25 21.35 -0.25
CA LYS A 171 -0.10 21.98 0.40
C LYS A 171 -0.15 23.50 0.20
N PRO A 172 -0.07 24.30 1.30
CA PRO A 172 0.03 25.75 1.18
C PRO A 172 1.24 26.18 0.35
N VAL A 173 1.05 27.15 -0.54
CA VAL A 173 2.10 27.65 -1.48
C VAL A 173 3.37 28.09 -0.73
N GLU A 174 3.23 28.69 0.45
CA GLU A 174 4.32 29.12 1.31
C GLU A 174 5.16 27.95 1.86
N SER A 175 4.62 26.73 1.83
CA SER A 175 5.31 25.51 2.25
C SER A 175 6.11 24.84 1.12
N GLY A 176 6.07 25.42 -0.08
CA GLY A 176 6.77 24.92 -1.28
C GLY A 176 5.89 24.07 -2.19
N ALA A 177 6.48 23.49 -3.21
CA ALA A 177 5.79 22.62 -4.15
C ALA A 177 5.32 21.32 -3.47
N GLU A 178 4.15 20.84 -3.87
CA GLU A 178 3.64 19.53 -3.50
C GLU A 178 4.26 18.44 -4.38
N GLY A 179 4.35 18.70 -5.68
CA GLY A 179 4.94 17.80 -6.66
C GLY A 179 6.44 17.65 -6.56
N ASP A 180 6.96 16.47 -6.93
CA ASP A 180 8.39 16.14 -6.94
C ASP A 180 8.97 16.01 -8.34
N ARG A 181 8.13 15.87 -9.40
CA ARG A 181 8.59 15.69 -10.78
C ARG A 181 9.44 16.87 -11.27
N THR A 182 10.61 16.52 -11.83
CA THR A 182 11.58 17.52 -12.33
C THR A 182 11.53 17.73 -13.85
N ASP A 183 10.74 16.93 -14.56
CA ASP A 183 10.54 17.04 -16.02
C ASP A 183 9.44 18.04 -16.43
N GLY A 184 8.70 18.57 -15.44
CA GLY A 184 7.62 19.52 -15.66
C GLY A 184 6.32 18.92 -16.20
N ARG A 185 6.21 17.58 -16.28
CA ARG A 185 5.00 16.91 -16.73
C ARG A 185 3.93 16.90 -15.63
N ASN A 186 2.67 17.12 -16.03
CA ASN A 186 1.48 16.92 -15.22
C ASN A 186 0.75 15.66 -15.72
N LEU A 187 1.08 14.51 -15.14
CA LEU A 187 0.60 13.21 -15.62
C LEU A 187 -0.92 13.05 -15.57
N PRO A 188 -1.65 13.54 -14.54
CA PRO A 188 -3.11 13.53 -14.56
C PRO A 188 -3.71 14.29 -15.75
N GLU A 189 -3.17 15.47 -16.10
CA GLU A 189 -3.65 16.23 -17.27
C GLU A 189 -3.32 15.50 -18.58
N GLU A 190 -2.13 14.90 -18.71
CA GLU A 190 -1.76 14.12 -19.87
C GLU A 190 -2.68 12.90 -20.05
N TRP A 191 -3.01 12.21 -18.95
CA TRP A 191 -3.90 11.06 -18.96
C TRP A 191 -5.34 11.47 -19.36
N MET A 192 -5.89 12.53 -18.79
CA MET A 192 -7.19 13.05 -19.20
C MET A 192 -7.22 13.48 -20.66
N ALA A 193 -6.12 14.03 -21.17
CA ALA A 193 -6.01 14.44 -22.58
C ALA A 193 -5.92 13.21 -23.52
N LYS A 194 -5.22 12.16 -23.10
CA LYS A 194 -5.07 10.88 -23.84
C LYS A 194 -6.46 10.25 -24.10
N TYR A 195 -7.33 10.25 -23.10
CA TYR A 195 -8.67 9.64 -23.16
C TYR A 195 -9.80 10.66 -23.31
N SER A 196 -9.56 11.79 -23.97
CA SER A 196 -10.50 12.91 -24.09
C SER A 196 -11.79 12.61 -24.88
N ASP A 197 -11.87 11.49 -25.56
CA ASP A 197 -13.05 10.96 -26.25
C ASP A 197 -13.91 10.01 -25.39
N MET A 198 -13.48 9.74 -24.16
CA MET A 198 -14.14 8.90 -23.15
C MET A 198 -14.63 9.77 -21.96
N ASN A 199 -15.48 9.19 -21.13
CA ASN A 199 -15.90 9.82 -19.86
C ASN A 199 -14.84 9.54 -18.78
N VAL A 200 -13.83 10.37 -18.70
CA VAL A 200 -12.74 10.24 -17.75
C VAL A 200 -12.89 11.21 -16.58
N ALA A 201 -12.51 10.77 -15.39
CA ALA A 201 -12.52 11.58 -14.18
C ALA A 201 -11.18 11.53 -13.45
N TYR A 202 -10.72 12.68 -13.00
CA TYR A 202 -9.62 12.82 -12.05
C TYR A 202 -10.13 13.47 -10.77
N VAL A 203 -9.94 12.82 -9.63
CA VAL A 203 -10.43 13.28 -8.32
C VAL A 203 -9.29 13.26 -7.28
N THR A 204 -9.35 14.22 -6.34
CA THR A 204 -8.31 14.41 -5.33
C THR A 204 -8.83 14.37 -3.90
N ASP A 205 -10.15 14.24 -3.73
CA ASP A 205 -10.80 14.21 -2.42
C ASP A 205 -12.06 13.32 -2.43
N LYS A 206 -12.58 13.07 -1.23
CA LYS A 206 -13.79 12.26 -1.06
C LYS A 206 -15.02 12.88 -1.74
N ALA A 207 -15.15 14.19 -1.72
CA ALA A 207 -16.32 14.85 -2.32
C ALA A 207 -16.35 14.67 -3.84
N GLY A 208 -15.16 14.73 -4.48
CA GLY A 208 -15.00 14.40 -5.88
C GLY A 208 -15.34 12.94 -6.18
N LEU A 209 -14.88 12.01 -5.33
CA LEU A 209 -15.21 10.59 -5.47
C LEU A 209 -16.71 10.33 -5.32
N ASP A 210 -17.36 10.93 -4.31
CA ASP A 210 -18.80 10.78 -4.07
C ASP A 210 -19.66 11.34 -5.21
N ALA A 211 -19.12 12.23 -6.04
CA ALA A 211 -19.80 12.81 -7.19
C ALA A 211 -19.67 11.99 -8.49
N ILE A 212 -18.89 10.90 -8.48
CA ILE A 212 -18.69 10.03 -9.65
C ILE A 212 -19.99 9.29 -9.98
N GLU A 213 -20.42 9.43 -11.23
CA GLU A 213 -21.53 8.63 -11.81
C GLU A 213 -20.95 7.34 -12.41
N THR A 214 -20.82 6.30 -11.60
CA THR A 214 -20.05 5.09 -11.92
C THR A 214 -20.52 4.36 -13.18
N GLU A 215 -21.83 4.35 -13.44
CA GLU A 215 -22.41 3.74 -14.67
C GLU A 215 -22.05 4.50 -15.96
N ALA A 216 -21.63 5.76 -15.83
CA ALA A 216 -21.29 6.63 -16.97
C ALA A 216 -19.79 6.91 -17.08
N THR A 217 -18.99 6.47 -16.12
CA THR A 217 -17.55 6.73 -16.05
C THR A 217 -16.80 5.59 -16.70
N ASP A 218 -16.03 5.88 -17.75
CA ASP A 218 -15.21 4.90 -18.44
C ASP A 218 -13.87 4.70 -17.69
N LYS A 219 -13.25 5.81 -17.21
CA LYS A 219 -11.96 5.75 -16.53
C LYS A 219 -11.88 6.72 -15.34
N LEU A 220 -11.30 6.27 -14.23
CA LEU A 220 -11.20 7.01 -12.97
C LEU A 220 -9.79 6.97 -12.39
N LEU A 221 -9.17 8.15 -12.25
CA LEU A 221 -7.92 8.33 -11.51
C LEU A 221 -8.20 9.12 -10.22
N GLY A 222 -7.89 8.55 -9.06
CA GLY A 222 -8.03 9.19 -7.75
C GLY A 222 -6.70 9.29 -7.02
N LEU A 223 -6.23 10.52 -6.74
CA LEU A 223 -4.98 10.75 -5.99
C LEU A 223 -5.29 11.59 -4.75
N PHE A 224 -5.61 10.93 -3.64
CA PHE A 224 -6.25 11.54 -2.47
C PHE A 224 -5.28 12.16 -1.47
N ASN A 225 -3.98 11.89 -1.58
CA ASN A 225 -2.96 12.50 -0.73
C ASN A 225 -1.68 12.76 -1.53
N GLU A 226 -0.87 13.73 -1.08
CA GLU A 226 0.43 13.99 -1.72
C GLU A 226 1.37 12.78 -1.60
N SER A 227 1.34 12.11 -0.44
CA SER A 227 2.11 10.90 -0.13
C SER A 227 1.16 9.71 0.08
N HIS A 228 1.38 8.88 1.09
CA HIS A 228 0.41 7.87 1.47
C HIS A 228 -0.86 8.50 2.03
N MET A 229 -2.01 7.85 1.85
CA MET A 229 -3.24 8.26 2.53
C MET A 229 -3.07 8.15 4.05
N GLN A 230 -3.94 8.80 4.82
CA GLN A 230 -3.93 8.72 6.27
C GLN A 230 -4.15 7.28 6.76
N TYR A 231 -3.68 6.96 7.97
CA TYR A 231 -4.17 5.78 8.68
C TYR A 231 -5.68 5.88 8.88
N GLU A 232 -6.40 4.78 8.86
CA GLU A 232 -7.85 4.80 9.05
C GLU A 232 -8.27 5.52 10.34
N ALA A 233 -7.49 5.38 11.42
CA ALA A 233 -7.75 6.08 12.68
C ALA A 233 -7.65 7.61 12.56
N ASP A 234 -6.83 8.12 11.64
CA ASP A 234 -6.53 9.53 11.45
C ASP A 234 -7.23 10.13 10.22
N ARG A 235 -7.84 9.30 9.38
CA ARG A 235 -8.49 9.70 8.12
C ARG A 235 -9.46 10.89 8.27
N GLY A 236 -10.15 10.98 9.40
CA GLY A 236 -11.03 12.11 9.70
C GLY A 236 -10.32 13.46 9.94
N ASN A 237 -8.99 13.46 10.04
CA ASN A 237 -8.17 14.65 10.24
C ASN A 237 -7.60 15.19 8.91
N ASP A 238 -7.79 14.47 7.80
CA ASP A 238 -7.35 14.93 6.50
C ASP A 238 -8.06 16.22 6.08
N ILE A 239 -7.29 17.15 5.50
CA ILE A 239 -7.77 18.52 5.22
C ILE A 239 -8.77 18.54 4.05
N ALA A 240 -8.48 17.80 2.99
CA ALA A 240 -9.34 17.70 1.82
C ALA A 240 -10.47 16.69 1.99
N GLY A 241 -10.28 15.72 2.88
CA GLY A 241 -11.16 14.60 3.15
C GLY A 241 -10.85 13.42 2.24
N GLU A 242 -10.24 12.38 2.82
CA GLU A 242 -9.94 11.14 2.11
C GLU A 242 -11.11 10.14 2.17
N PRO A 243 -11.38 9.39 1.09
CA PRO A 243 -12.28 8.25 1.15
C PRO A 243 -11.68 7.10 1.95
N SER A 244 -12.52 6.25 2.54
CA SER A 244 -12.07 4.99 3.11
C SER A 244 -11.72 3.96 2.02
N ILE A 245 -10.91 2.97 2.38
CA ILE A 245 -10.60 1.84 1.47
C ILE A 245 -11.88 1.12 1.00
N ALA A 246 -12.90 1.02 1.85
CA ALA A 246 -14.17 0.39 1.48
C ALA A 246 -14.96 1.22 0.46
N GLU A 247 -14.96 2.54 0.58
CA GLU A 247 -15.60 3.45 -0.39
C GLU A 247 -14.88 3.36 -1.74
N MET A 248 -13.53 3.44 -1.74
CA MET A 248 -12.74 3.27 -2.96
C MET A 248 -12.99 1.92 -3.63
N THR A 249 -13.00 0.83 -2.85
CA THR A 249 -13.24 -0.53 -3.36
C THR A 249 -14.60 -0.63 -4.03
N LYS A 250 -15.64 -0.09 -3.38
CA LYS A 250 -16.99 -0.13 -3.94
C LYS A 250 -17.09 0.67 -5.23
N THR A 251 -16.59 1.90 -5.25
CA THR A 251 -16.59 2.74 -6.46
C THR A 251 -15.80 2.09 -7.59
N ALA A 252 -14.65 1.45 -7.27
CA ALA A 252 -13.88 0.71 -8.26
C ALA A 252 -14.69 -0.42 -8.89
N ILE A 253 -15.34 -1.25 -8.09
CA ILE A 253 -16.18 -2.35 -8.59
C ILE A 253 -17.32 -1.80 -9.45
N ASP A 254 -18.02 -0.75 -8.97
CA ASP A 254 -19.16 -0.16 -9.70
C ASP A 254 -18.73 0.40 -11.08
N VAL A 255 -17.51 0.90 -11.26
CA VAL A 255 -16.96 1.32 -12.55
C VAL A 255 -16.53 0.13 -13.41
N LEU A 256 -15.78 -0.82 -12.82
CA LEU A 256 -15.21 -1.96 -13.54
C LEU A 256 -16.26 -2.95 -14.05
N ASP A 257 -17.38 -3.08 -13.33
CA ASP A 257 -18.48 -4.01 -13.70
C ASP A 257 -19.28 -3.55 -14.93
N ASN A 258 -19.01 -2.35 -15.45
CA ASN A 258 -19.57 -1.91 -16.72
C ASN A 258 -19.06 -2.76 -17.92
N ASN A 259 -17.93 -3.46 -17.78
CA ASN A 259 -17.38 -4.31 -18.83
C ASN A 259 -18.00 -5.72 -18.80
N PRO A 260 -18.70 -6.17 -19.85
CA PRO A 260 -19.31 -7.50 -19.89
C PRO A 260 -18.30 -8.65 -19.92
N ASN A 261 -17.01 -8.39 -20.16
CA ASN A 261 -15.95 -9.38 -20.09
C ASN A 261 -15.44 -9.62 -18.67
N GLY A 262 -15.96 -8.86 -17.68
CA GLY A 262 -15.53 -8.90 -16.30
C GLY A 262 -14.32 -8.02 -16.02
N PHE A 263 -13.75 -8.16 -14.83
CA PHE A 263 -12.67 -7.28 -14.38
C PHE A 263 -11.63 -8.00 -13.52
N PHE A 264 -10.46 -7.37 -13.43
CA PHE A 264 -9.43 -7.64 -12.44
C PHE A 264 -9.28 -6.41 -11.54
N LEU A 265 -9.37 -6.58 -10.23
CA LEU A 265 -9.17 -5.51 -9.25
C LEU A 265 -8.21 -5.96 -8.15
N MET A 266 -7.15 -5.18 -7.93
CA MET A 266 -6.30 -5.29 -6.74
C MET A 266 -6.66 -4.20 -5.75
N VAL A 267 -6.82 -4.60 -4.47
CA VAL A 267 -7.09 -3.69 -3.35
C VAL A 267 -6.05 -3.92 -2.26
N GLU A 268 -5.36 -2.87 -1.87
CA GLU A 268 -4.34 -2.90 -0.82
C GLU A 268 -4.67 -1.95 0.33
N SER A 269 -4.65 -2.47 1.55
CA SER A 269 -4.56 -1.65 2.76
C SER A 269 -3.09 -1.45 3.14
N GLY A 270 -2.38 -0.62 2.38
CA GLY A 270 -0.92 -0.45 2.49
C GLY A 270 -0.47 0.16 3.82
N ARG A 271 -1.38 0.85 4.52
CA ARG A 271 -1.06 1.46 5.82
C ARG A 271 -0.92 0.44 6.95
N ILE A 272 -1.36 -0.81 6.79
CA ILE A 272 -1.10 -1.89 7.75
C ILE A 272 0.41 -2.11 7.89
N ASP A 273 1.12 -2.29 6.76
CA ASP A 273 2.58 -2.46 6.72
C ASP A 273 3.31 -1.26 7.34
N HIS A 274 2.92 -0.05 6.95
CA HIS A 274 3.51 1.19 7.45
C HIS A 274 3.34 1.34 8.97
N ALA A 275 2.17 0.99 9.51
CA ALA A 275 1.94 1.01 10.96
C ALA A 275 2.85 0.00 11.69
N HIS A 276 3.06 -1.18 11.11
CA HIS A 276 4.01 -2.15 11.64
C HIS A 276 5.45 -1.65 11.59
N HIS A 277 5.86 -0.99 10.51
CA HIS A 277 7.16 -0.33 10.43
C HIS A 277 7.34 0.77 11.46
N ALA A 278 6.29 1.53 11.74
CA ALA A 278 6.28 2.56 12.79
C ALA A 278 6.18 1.99 14.23
N GLY A 279 6.10 0.67 14.40
CA GLY A 279 5.88 0.06 15.72
C GLY A 279 4.48 0.32 16.29
N ASN A 280 3.52 0.66 15.45
CA ASN A 280 2.16 1.08 15.82
C ASN A 280 1.14 -0.05 15.63
N TYR A 281 0.97 -0.91 16.63
CA TYR A 281 -0.06 -1.96 16.57
C TYR A 281 -1.48 -1.42 16.49
N SER A 282 -1.77 -0.28 17.12
CA SER A 282 -3.12 0.30 17.09
C SER A 282 -3.51 0.68 15.65
N GLY A 283 -2.62 1.37 14.94
CA GLY A 283 -2.81 1.70 13.53
C GLY A 283 -2.97 0.43 12.69
N ALA A 284 -2.03 -0.52 12.79
CA ALA A 284 -2.08 -1.76 12.03
C ALA A 284 -3.39 -2.54 12.21
N LEU A 285 -3.88 -2.66 13.44
CA LEU A 285 -5.14 -3.36 13.73
C LEU A 285 -6.35 -2.57 13.21
N THR A 286 -6.34 -1.24 13.27
CA THR A 286 -7.44 -0.40 12.79
C THR A 286 -7.54 -0.49 11.27
N ASP A 287 -6.41 -0.38 10.57
CA ASP A 287 -6.36 -0.53 9.10
C ASP A 287 -6.71 -1.97 8.65
N THR A 288 -6.36 -3.01 9.44
CA THR A 288 -6.80 -4.39 9.17
C THR A 288 -8.33 -4.54 9.29
N VAL A 289 -8.96 -3.87 10.24
CA VAL A 289 -10.43 -3.84 10.36
C VAL A 289 -11.06 -3.09 9.18
N ALA A 290 -10.44 -1.99 8.73
CA ALA A 290 -10.86 -1.27 7.53
C ALA A 290 -10.77 -2.16 6.29
N LEU A 291 -9.67 -2.93 6.13
CA LEU A 291 -9.54 -3.92 5.05
C LEU A 291 -10.65 -4.97 5.11
N ALA A 292 -10.96 -5.51 6.29
CA ALA A 292 -12.05 -6.48 6.43
C ALA A 292 -13.41 -5.90 6.02
N THR A 293 -13.61 -4.59 6.25
CA THR A 293 -14.81 -3.87 5.79
C THR A 293 -14.82 -3.72 4.27
N ALA A 294 -13.68 -3.44 3.65
CA ALA A 294 -13.55 -3.37 2.20
C ALA A 294 -13.78 -4.74 1.53
N VAL A 295 -13.23 -5.82 2.12
CA VAL A 295 -13.49 -7.20 1.65
C VAL A 295 -14.97 -7.54 1.71
N LYS A 296 -15.65 -7.14 2.80
CA LYS A 296 -17.09 -7.30 2.91
C LYS A 296 -17.84 -6.53 1.83
N ALA A 297 -17.46 -5.28 1.59
CA ALA A 297 -18.07 -4.44 0.54
C ALA A 297 -17.87 -5.08 -0.85
N ALA A 298 -16.67 -5.60 -1.15
CA ALA A 298 -16.41 -6.30 -2.40
C ALA A 298 -17.29 -7.56 -2.55
N TYR A 299 -17.40 -8.38 -1.50
CA TYR A 299 -18.23 -9.57 -1.52
C TYR A 299 -19.73 -9.26 -1.72
N GLU A 300 -20.22 -8.18 -1.10
CA GLU A 300 -21.62 -7.76 -1.22
C GLU A 300 -21.93 -7.08 -2.57
N ALA A 301 -20.91 -6.54 -3.25
CA ALA A 301 -21.03 -5.90 -4.56
C ALA A 301 -20.87 -6.87 -5.74
N THR A 302 -20.45 -8.13 -5.51
CA THR A 302 -20.16 -9.10 -6.56
C THR A 302 -20.94 -10.41 -6.37
N ASP A 303 -21.10 -11.21 -7.44
CA ASP A 303 -21.67 -12.57 -7.33
C ASP A 303 -20.54 -13.56 -6.93
N PRO A 304 -20.63 -14.22 -5.77
CA PRO A 304 -19.61 -15.15 -5.30
C PRO A 304 -19.51 -16.45 -6.16
N ASN A 305 -20.44 -16.67 -7.10
CA ASN A 305 -20.36 -17.79 -8.04
C ASN A 305 -19.55 -17.43 -9.31
N GLU A 306 -19.37 -16.14 -9.58
CA GLU A 306 -18.69 -15.62 -10.77
C GLU A 306 -17.40 -14.85 -10.42
N THR A 307 -17.26 -14.38 -9.18
CA THR A 307 -16.12 -13.59 -8.73
C THR A 307 -15.27 -14.35 -7.72
N LEU A 308 -14.00 -14.52 -7.99
CA LEU A 308 -13.00 -15.04 -7.06
C LEU A 308 -12.40 -13.89 -6.24
N ILE A 309 -12.57 -13.94 -4.92
CA ILE A 309 -11.93 -13.01 -3.98
C ILE A 309 -10.81 -13.74 -3.25
N LEU A 310 -9.58 -13.23 -3.36
CA LEU A 310 -8.40 -13.70 -2.65
C LEU A 310 -7.98 -12.64 -1.63
N VAL A 311 -7.83 -13.04 -0.37
CA VAL A 311 -7.33 -12.17 0.70
C VAL A 311 -6.02 -12.74 1.23
N THR A 312 -4.98 -11.94 1.24
CA THR A 312 -3.65 -12.35 1.70
C THR A 312 -2.87 -11.18 2.28
N ALA A 313 -1.77 -11.47 2.97
CA ALA A 313 -0.67 -10.54 3.14
C ALA A 313 0.48 -10.96 2.21
N ASP A 314 1.19 -9.99 1.66
CA ASP A 314 2.37 -10.23 0.82
C ASP A 314 3.54 -10.74 1.65
N HIS A 315 3.69 -10.27 2.88
CA HIS A 315 4.62 -10.76 3.91
C HIS A 315 4.10 -10.43 5.32
N GLY A 316 4.82 -10.88 6.33
CA GLY A 316 4.58 -10.55 7.73
C GLY A 316 5.59 -9.55 8.28
N HIS A 317 5.44 -9.21 9.56
CA HIS A 317 6.37 -8.38 10.31
C HIS A 317 6.99 -9.12 11.49
N VAL A 318 8.14 -8.61 11.97
CA VAL A 318 8.88 -9.19 13.09
C VAL A 318 8.24 -8.79 14.41
N ASN A 319 7.27 -9.58 14.85
CA ASN A 319 6.56 -9.34 16.10
C ASN A 319 6.39 -10.63 16.91
N THR A 320 6.07 -10.48 18.18
CA THR A 320 5.72 -11.57 19.08
C THR A 320 4.49 -11.25 19.89
N MET A 321 3.74 -12.30 20.23
CA MET A 321 2.77 -12.28 21.32
C MET A 321 3.39 -12.97 22.52
N GLY A 322 3.43 -12.29 23.67
CA GLY A 322 4.09 -12.74 24.89
C GLY A 322 3.15 -12.90 26.08
N GLY A 323 3.59 -13.71 27.04
CA GLY A 323 2.90 -13.92 28.31
C GLY A 323 1.81 -15.00 28.26
N TYR A 324 1.33 -15.39 29.45
CA TYR A 324 0.23 -16.32 29.67
C TYR A 324 -0.99 -15.52 30.17
N VAL A 325 -1.51 -14.68 29.29
CA VAL A 325 -2.55 -13.71 29.65
C VAL A 325 -3.91 -14.41 29.88
N THR A 326 -4.74 -13.79 30.74
CA THR A 326 -6.10 -14.23 30.93
C THR A 326 -6.93 -13.98 29.69
N ARG A 327 -7.98 -14.81 29.48
CA ARG A 327 -8.95 -14.56 28.42
C ARG A 327 -9.61 -13.19 28.63
N GLY A 328 -9.80 -12.45 27.54
CA GLY A 328 -10.31 -11.08 27.56
C GLY A 328 -9.24 -10.02 27.89
N ASN A 329 -7.95 -10.39 27.95
CA ASN A 329 -6.89 -9.40 28.04
C ASN A 329 -6.88 -8.55 26.76
N PRO A 330 -6.92 -7.21 26.84
CA PRO A 330 -6.85 -6.40 25.65
C PRO A 330 -5.55 -6.68 24.88
N ILE A 331 -5.63 -6.89 23.56
CA ILE A 331 -4.46 -7.23 22.74
C ILE A 331 -3.38 -6.14 22.82
N LEU A 332 -3.79 -4.86 22.89
CA LEU A 332 -2.90 -3.71 23.10
C LEU A 332 -2.58 -3.46 24.57
N GLY A 333 -3.05 -4.31 25.48
CA GLY A 333 -2.90 -4.13 26.92
C GLY A 333 -1.60 -4.70 27.46
N LYS A 334 -1.32 -4.34 28.72
CA LYS A 334 -0.30 -5.01 29.53
C LYS A 334 -0.75 -6.44 29.83
N ALA A 335 0.19 -7.36 29.93
CA ALA A 335 -0.11 -8.75 30.26
C ALA A 335 -0.71 -8.87 31.68
N VAL A 336 -1.87 -9.53 31.80
CA VAL A 336 -2.59 -9.80 33.06
C VAL A 336 -2.88 -11.28 33.13
N TYR A 337 -2.43 -11.99 34.19
CA TYR A 337 -2.56 -13.45 34.31
C TYR A 337 -3.85 -13.90 34.97
N SER A 338 -4.61 -12.98 35.57
CA SER A 338 -5.90 -13.31 36.19
C SER A 338 -6.89 -12.18 36.01
N ALA A 339 -8.16 -12.53 35.81
CA ALA A 339 -9.23 -11.54 35.65
C ALA A 339 -9.30 -10.60 36.87
N GLY A 340 -9.29 -9.28 36.62
CA GLY A 340 -9.27 -8.26 37.66
C GLY A 340 -7.92 -8.07 38.34
N GLY A 341 -6.88 -8.80 37.96
CA GLY A 341 -5.52 -8.63 38.48
C GLY A 341 -4.82 -7.42 37.88
N GLY A 342 -3.71 -7.01 38.50
CA GLY A 342 -2.81 -5.98 37.98
C GLY A 342 -1.90 -6.53 36.85
N ALA A 343 -1.24 -5.62 36.15
CA ALA A 343 -0.22 -5.99 35.17
C ALA A 343 0.89 -6.83 35.83
N GLN A 344 1.29 -7.90 35.15
CA GLN A 344 2.30 -8.80 35.64
C GLN A 344 3.70 -8.26 35.33
N PRO A 345 4.64 -8.31 36.30
CA PRO A 345 6.01 -7.92 36.04
C PRO A 345 6.78 -9.02 35.31
N ALA A 346 7.69 -8.63 34.42
CA ALA A 346 8.74 -9.48 33.91
C ALA A 346 9.85 -9.70 34.96
N SER A 347 10.93 -10.40 34.61
CA SER A 347 12.02 -10.72 35.55
C SER A 347 12.76 -9.48 36.09
N ASP A 348 12.65 -8.34 35.43
CA ASP A 348 13.19 -7.04 35.83
C ASP A 348 12.25 -6.25 36.78
N GLY A 349 11.07 -6.77 37.10
CA GLY A 349 10.07 -6.15 37.95
C GLY A 349 9.16 -5.16 37.21
N LEU A 350 9.32 -4.96 35.91
CA LEU A 350 8.52 -4.01 35.12
C LEU A 350 7.40 -4.73 34.36
N PRO A 351 6.24 -4.06 34.15
CA PRO A 351 5.17 -4.62 33.30
C PRO A 351 5.59 -4.68 31.83
N PHE A 352 4.94 -5.52 31.06
CA PHE A 352 5.16 -5.67 29.62
C PHE A 352 3.82 -5.80 28.87
N THR A 353 3.83 -5.49 27.58
CA THR A 353 2.66 -5.61 26.71
C THR A 353 2.51 -7.03 26.16
N THR A 354 1.27 -7.41 25.80
CA THR A 354 0.98 -8.71 25.18
C THR A 354 1.62 -8.84 23.80
N VAL A 355 1.59 -7.77 22.99
CA VAL A 355 2.21 -7.71 21.67
C VAL A 355 3.45 -6.83 21.72
N ASN A 356 4.49 -7.23 20.99
CA ASN A 356 5.78 -6.54 20.95
C ASN A 356 6.40 -6.70 19.56
N TYR A 357 7.09 -5.65 19.09
CA TYR A 357 7.93 -5.72 17.91
C TYR A 357 9.33 -6.21 18.24
N ASN A 358 9.93 -6.95 17.31
CA ASN A 358 11.32 -7.44 17.40
C ASN A 358 12.15 -6.88 16.25
N ASN A 359 12.12 -5.56 16.06
CA ASN A 359 12.81 -4.88 14.97
C ASN A 359 14.35 -4.88 15.09
N GLY A 360 14.87 -5.50 16.16
CA GLY A 360 16.28 -5.61 16.39
C GLY A 360 16.88 -4.41 17.13
N ARG A 361 18.21 -4.35 17.13
CA ARG A 361 18.95 -3.35 17.88
C ARG A 361 18.80 -1.96 17.24
N GLY A 362 18.49 -0.96 18.06
CA GLY A 362 18.42 0.44 17.65
C GLY A 362 17.03 0.94 17.25
N PHE A 363 16.01 0.10 17.28
CA PHE A 363 14.65 0.56 17.08
C PHE A 363 14.19 1.37 18.29
N CYS A 364 13.90 2.64 18.09
CA CYS A 364 13.40 3.56 19.10
C CYS A 364 12.42 4.53 18.45
N ASP A 365 11.23 4.06 18.12
CA ASP A 365 10.12 4.95 17.84
C ASP A 365 9.35 5.21 19.14
N LEU A 366 9.13 6.46 19.46
CA LEU A 366 8.43 6.90 20.66
C LEU A 366 7.01 7.38 20.36
N GLY A 367 6.44 6.92 19.25
CA GLY A 367 5.00 7.00 19.03
C GLY A 367 4.45 8.39 18.77
N THR A 368 5.11 9.19 17.98
CA THR A 368 4.43 10.26 17.26
C THR A 368 4.08 9.74 15.88
N GLU A 369 2.83 9.34 15.69
CA GLU A 369 2.31 9.07 14.37
C GLU A 369 2.41 10.34 13.55
N THR A 370 3.40 10.36 12.68
CA THR A 370 3.42 11.33 11.60
C THR A 370 3.20 10.56 10.31
N ASN A 371 2.51 11.14 9.37
CA ASN A 371 2.29 10.62 8.02
C ASN A 371 3.61 10.51 7.23
N SER A 372 4.73 10.71 7.88
CA SER A 372 6.05 10.65 7.28
C SER A 372 6.59 9.22 7.36
N ASP A 373 7.13 8.73 6.26
CA ASP A 373 8.10 7.62 6.21
C ASP A 373 9.41 8.03 6.92
N ALA A 374 9.30 8.75 8.05
CA ALA A 374 10.44 9.25 8.80
C ALA A 374 11.25 8.04 9.24
N GLY A 375 12.35 7.85 8.56
CA GLY A 375 13.26 6.75 8.76
C GLY A 375 13.70 6.65 10.22
N TYR A 376 13.99 5.47 10.63
CA TYR A 376 14.59 5.14 11.91
C TYR A 376 15.76 6.08 12.21
N SER A 377 15.68 6.81 13.32
CA SER A 377 16.76 7.67 13.77
C SER A 377 17.29 7.18 15.11
N ASP A 378 18.47 6.57 15.09
CA ASP A 378 19.23 6.20 16.30
C ASP A 378 19.50 7.38 17.25
N THR A 379 19.37 8.62 16.76
CA THR A 379 19.71 9.83 17.50
C THR A 379 18.65 10.26 18.52
N ASN A 380 17.44 9.74 18.43
CA ASN A 380 16.32 10.12 19.30
C ASN A 380 15.94 9.05 20.34
N CYS A 381 16.74 7.99 20.49
CA CYS A 381 16.49 6.97 21.49
C CYS A 381 16.94 7.45 22.88
N PRO A 382 16.02 7.77 23.81
CA PRO A 382 16.39 8.22 25.16
C PRO A 382 16.78 7.07 26.08
N ILE A 383 16.75 5.82 25.57
CA ILE A 383 16.96 4.62 26.38
C ILE A 383 18.39 4.14 26.17
N ALA A 384 19.14 4.02 27.28
CA ALA A 384 20.49 3.43 27.23
C ALA A 384 20.45 2.01 26.63
N ALA A 385 21.42 1.67 25.81
CA ALA A 385 21.51 0.36 25.18
C ALA A 385 21.34 -0.77 26.21
N GLY A 386 20.30 -1.60 26.05
CA GLY A 386 19.96 -2.69 26.95
C GLY A 386 18.97 -2.37 28.06
N ALA A 387 18.46 -1.12 28.14
CA ALA A 387 17.37 -0.77 29.03
C ALA A 387 16.01 -0.98 28.34
N ARG A 388 14.99 -1.22 29.13
CA ARG A 388 13.59 -1.34 28.69
C ARG A 388 12.78 -0.16 29.22
N VAL A 389 11.79 0.29 28.46
CA VAL A 389 10.86 1.35 28.91
C VAL A 389 10.06 0.86 30.12
N ASP A 390 9.94 1.69 31.15
CA ASP A 390 9.05 1.45 32.29
C ASP A 390 7.60 1.80 31.90
N LEU A 391 6.80 0.79 31.65
CA LEU A 391 5.39 0.91 31.30
C LEU A 391 4.45 1.02 32.51
N THR A 392 4.95 1.13 33.75
CA THR A 392 4.12 1.12 34.97
C THR A 392 2.98 2.13 34.91
N ASN A 393 3.25 3.34 34.43
CA ASN A 393 2.28 4.44 34.37
C ASN A 393 1.86 4.80 32.93
N VAL A 394 2.20 3.95 31.93
CA VAL A 394 1.88 4.21 30.53
C VAL A 394 0.54 3.58 30.17
N ASN A 395 -0.30 4.29 29.45
CA ASN A 395 -1.49 3.74 28.82
C ASN A 395 -1.10 3.10 27.49
N THR A 396 -0.97 1.79 27.47
CA THR A 396 -0.57 1.02 26.28
C THR A 396 -1.73 0.70 25.32
N THR A 397 -2.96 1.10 25.65
CA THR A 397 -4.14 0.88 24.82
C THR A 397 -4.41 2.02 23.84
N THR A 398 -3.68 3.11 23.94
CA THR A 398 -3.69 4.22 22.99
C THR A 398 -2.56 4.07 21.99
N ALA A 399 -2.73 4.65 20.80
CA ALA A 399 -1.74 4.61 19.72
C ALA A 399 -0.32 5.01 20.21
N GLY A 400 0.70 4.38 19.67
CA GLY A 400 2.09 4.78 19.79
C GLY A 400 2.93 4.10 20.87
N TYR A 401 2.47 3.04 21.53
CA TYR A 401 3.28 2.33 22.52
C TYR A 401 3.28 0.81 22.33
N HIS A 402 4.14 0.34 21.45
CA HIS A 402 4.44 -1.09 21.33
C HIS A 402 5.94 -1.27 21.04
N GLN A 403 6.67 -1.66 22.05
CA GLN A 403 8.09 -2.02 21.96
C GLN A 403 8.26 -3.51 21.80
#